data_538e0435b97b22c9c544a34dd9e1d7b2
#
_entry.id   538e0435b97b22c9c544a34dd9e1d7b2
#
_cell.length_a   1.000
_cell.length_b   1.000
_cell.length_c   1.000
_cell.angle_alpha   90.00
_cell.angle_beta   90.00
_cell.angle_gamma   90.00
#
_symmetry.space_group_name_H-M   'P 1'
#
loop_
_entity.id
_entity.type
_entity.pdbx_description
1 polymer ?
#
loop_
_entity_poly.entity_id
_entity_poly.type
_entity_poly.pdbx_seq_one_letter_code
_entity_poly.pdbx_strand_id
1 'polypeptide(L)'
;MTPLPRHSATRCITGTVALAAALLASAHPALADFRLCNNTGSRVGVSLGYKDAEGWTTEGWWNVSARSCETLLRGALVARYYYIYAVDYDRGGEWSGHAFMCSREKEFTIRGTENCLARGYDRTGFFEVDTSEQRSWTVQLTDSAEQKPARPLPPRTPPTTQRPPTAAPSAPAEGGKR
;
A
#
# COMPACT_ATOMS: atom_id res chain seq x y z
N MET A 1 22.98 53.98 68.65
CA MET A 1 22.56 54.18 67.23
C MET A 1 23.30 53.13 66.38
N THR A 2 22.68 52.00 66.16
CA THR A 2 23.23 50.87 65.38
C THR A 2 22.54 50.81 64.04
N PRO A 3 23.21 50.72 62.90
CA PRO A 3 22.58 50.58 61.61
C PRO A 3 22.24 49.11 61.32
N LEU A 4 21.03 48.88 60.75
CA LEU A 4 20.49 47.60 60.31
C LEU A 4 21.14 47.18 58.93
N PRO A 5 21.40 45.90 58.72
CA PRO A 5 21.91 45.42 57.41
C PRO A 5 20.79 45.31 56.39
N ARG A 6 21.07 45.85 55.19
CA ARG A 6 20.27 45.68 53.97
C ARG A 6 20.52 44.28 53.40
N HIS A 7 19.50 43.42 53.40
CA HIS A 7 19.53 42.16 52.70
C HIS A 7 19.24 42.39 51.19
N SER A 8 20.25 42.12 50.36
CA SER A 8 20.20 42.18 48.92
C SER A 8 19.44 40.94 48.39
N ALA A 9 18.22 41.15 47.86
CA ALA A 9 17.42 40.12 47.18
C ALA A 9 17.82 40.05 45.71
N THR A 10 18.85 39.29 45.41
CA THR A 10 19.26 39.06 44.01
C THR A 10 19.72 37.62 43.82
N ARG A 11 18.78 36.67 43.74
CA ARG A 11 19.06 35.29 43.29
C ARG A 11 17.72 34.57 43.12
N CYS A 12 17.07 34.63 41.94
CA CYS A 12 16.07 33.65 41.49
C CYS A 12 15.59 33.82 40.03
N ILE A 13 16.37 34.41 39.10
CA ILE A 13 15.89 34.60 37.71
C ILE A 13 16.69 33.72 36.67
N THR A 14 17.76 33.06 37.06
CA THR A 14 18.62 32.31 36.12
C THR A 14 18.22 30.85 35.88
N GLY A 15 17.27 30.29 36.64
CA GLY A 15 16.89 28.87 36.53
C GLY A 15 15.81 28.57 35.48
N THR A 16 14.93 29.51 35.18
CA THR A 16 13.75 29.25 34.30
C THR A 16 14.04 29.39 32.81
N VAL A 17 15.06 30.13 32.40
CA VAL A 17 15.40 30.33 30.99
C VAL A 17 16.12 29.09 30.40
N ALA A 18 16.91 28.37 31.22
CA ALA A 18 17.63 27.17 30.76
C ALA A 18 16.71 25.96 30.47
N LEU A 19 15.56 25.82 31.15
CA LEU A 19 14.64 24.72 30.95
C LEU A 19 13.77 24.89 29.69
N ALA A 20 13.46 26.14 29.28
CA ALA A 20 12.68 26.43 28.08
C ALA A 20 13.48 26.21 26.79
N ALA A 21 14.81 26.42 26.81
CA ALA A 21 15.69 26.21 25.65
C ALA A 21 15.88 24.71 25.32
N ALA A 22 15.79 23.80 26.31
CA ALA A 22 15.98 22.35 26.11
C ALA A 22 14.78 21.68 25.38
N LEU A 23 13.57 22.27 25.44
CA LEU A 23 12.36 21.73 24.80
C LEU A 23 12.25 22.05 23.30
N LEU A 24 13.02 22.99 22.78
CA LEU A 24 12.99 23.41 21.37
C LEU A 24 13.94 22.60 20.47
N ALA A 25 14.81 21.76 21.03
CA ALA A 25 15.86 21.06 20.27
C ALA A 25 15.42 19.70 19.69
N SER A 26 14.17 19.26 19.86
CA SER A 26 13.71 17.90 19.47
C SER A 26 12.83 17.86 18.22
N ALA A 27 12.70 18.95 17.46
CA ALA A 27 12.01 18.90 16.16
C ALA A 27 12.91 18.20 15.14
N HIS A 28 12.88 16.86 15.12
CA HIS A 28 13.43 16.11 14.02
C HIS A 28 12.62 16.46 12.79
N PRO A 29 13.25 16.89 11.67
CA PRO A 29 12.50 17.07 10.42
C PRO A 29 11.87 15.73 10.07
N ALA A 30 10.55 15.67 10.06
CA ALA A 30 9.85 14.54 9.50
C ALA A 30 10.30 14.43 8.03
N LEU A 31 10.99 13.33 7.68
CA LEU A 31 11.37 13.07 6.30
C LEU A 31 10.07 12.94 5.50
N ALA A 32 9.85 13.90 4.64
CA ALA A 32 8.71 13.89 3.73
C ALA A 32 9.12 13.06 2.51
N ASP A 33 8.61 11.83 2.41
CA ASP A 33 9.00 10.86 1.38
C ASP A 33 7.77 10.10 0.87
N PHE A 34 7.84 9.59 -0.36
CA PHE A 34 6.94 8.55 -0.83
C PHE A 34 7.60 7.20 -0.66
N ARG A 35 7.03 6.36 0.20
CA ARG A 35 7.57 5.04 0.55
C ARG A 35 6.63 3.92 0.13
N LEU A 36 7.19 2.77 -0.13
CA LEU A 36 6.43 1.53 -0.32
C LEU A 36 6.97 0.46 0.63
N CYS A 37 6.05 -0.18 1.37
CA CYS A 37 6.33 -1.32 2.23
C CYS A 37 5.76 -2.58 1.58
N ASN A 38 6.63 -3.52 1.28
CA ASN A 38 6.27 -4.83 0.77
C ASN A 38 5.95 -5.77 1.93
N ASN A 39 4.67 -5.97 2.21
CA ASN A 39 4.19 -6.88 3.27
C ASN A 39 3.96 -8.31 2.75
N THR A 40 4.39 -8.63 1.53
CA THR A 40 4.30 -9.98 0.98
C THR A 40 5.48 -10.86 1.43
N GLY A 41 5.41 -12.14 1.15
CA GLY A 41 6.51 -13.08 1.34
C GLY A 41 7.48 -13.16 0.16
N SER A 42 7.30 -12.35 -0.88
CA SER A 42 8.08 -12.37 -2.13
C SER A 42 8.88 -11.09 -2.32
N ARG A 43 9.91 -11.15 -3.14
CA ARG A 43 10.57 -9.97 -3.66
C ARG A 43 9.71 -9.38 -4.78
N VAL A 44 9.52 -8.06 -4.75
CA VAL A 44 8.71 -7.35 -5.74
C VAL A 44 9.51 -6.29 -6.47
N GLY A 45 9.24 -6.14 -7.77
CA GLY A 45 9.68 -5.00 -8.56
C GLY A 45 8.59 -3.93 -8.57
N VAL A 46 8.95 -2.68 -8.35
CA VAL A 46 8.01 -1.55 -8.26
C VAL A 46 8.37 -0.50 -9.30
N SER A 47 7.36 0.02 -9.97
CA SER A 47 7.45 1.19 -10.84
C SER A 47 6.49 2.27 -10.35
N LEU A 48 6.90 3.52 -10.46
CA LEU A 48 6.17 4.69 -9.96
C LEU A 48 5.89 5.66 -11.10
N GLY A 49 4.65 6.15 -11.17
CA GLY A 49 4.23 7.23 -12.03
C GLY A 49 3.82 8.44 -11.21
N TYR A 50 4.23 9.63 -11.63
CA TYR A 50 3.87 10.88 -10.96
C TYR A 50 3.93 12.07 -11.93
N LYS A 51 3.41 13.20 -11.48
CA LYS A 51 3.49 14.46 -12.21
C LYS A 51 4.25 15.48 -11.37
N ASP A 52 5.31 16.03 -11.95
CA ASP A 52 6.11 17.12 -11.39
C ASP A 52 5.95 18.41 -12.20
N ALA A 53 6.79 19.42 -11.93
CA ALA A 53 6.80 20.67 -12.67
C ALA A 53 7.16 20.52 -14.15
N GLU A 54 7.87 19.44 -14.51
CA GLU A 54 8.31 19.14 -15.88
C GLU A 54 7.28 18.27 -16.64
N GLY A 55 6.25 17.75 -15.95
CA GLY A 55 5.19 16.95 -16.53
C GLY A 55 5.10 15.53 -15.95
N TRP A 56 4.51 14.63 -16.72
CA TRP A 56 4.39 13.23 -16.35
C TRP A 56 5.70 12.48 -16.45
N THR A 57 6.01 11.69 -15.43
CA THR A 57 7.19 10.82 -15.36
C THR A 57 6.79 9.45 -14.86
N THR A 58 7.39 8.41 -15.45
CA THR A 58 7.38 7.04 -14.89
C THR A 58 8.79 6.58 -14.69
N GLU A 59 9.05 5.95 -13.56
CA GLU A 59 10.36 5.43 -13.16
C GLU A 59 10.24 4.00 -12.64
N GLY A 60 11.27 3.20 -12.80
CA GLY A 60 11.39 1.83 -12.31
C GLY A 60 12.78 1.29 -12.65
N TRP A 61 13.21 0.25 -12.01
CA TRP A 61 12.50 -0.57 -11.05
C TRP A 61 13.18 -0.47 -9.69
N TRP A 62 12.38 -0.32 -8.65
CA TRP A 62 12.83 -0.55 -7.28
C TRP A 62 12.60 -2.01 -6.92
N ASN A 63 13.67 -2.71 -6.52
CA ASN A 63 13.58 -4.10 -6.05
C ASN A 63 13.40 -4.11 -4.53
N VAL A 64 12.19 -4.38 -4.06
CA VAL A 64 11.83 -4.36 -2.65
C VAL A 64 11.76 -5.78 -2.12
N SER A 65 12.65 -6.11 -1.18
CA SER A 65 12.69 -7.44 -0.56
C SER A 65 11.40 -7.74 0.22
N ALA A 66 11.12 -9.02 0.43
CA ALA A 66 10.00 -9.44 1.29
C ALA A 66 10.10 -8.79 2.66
N ARG A 67 8.97 -8.29 3.19
CA ARG A 67 8.86 -7.68 4.52
C ARG A 67 9.76 -6.46 4.73
N SER A 68 10.09 -5.72 3.67
CA SER A 68 10.89 -4.50 3.74
C SER A 68 10.17 -3.30 3.14
N CYS A 69 10.72 -2.11 3.40
CA CYS A 69 10.21 -0.86 2.86
C CYS A 69 11.32 -0.12 2.12
N GLU A 70 10.96 0.53 1.01
CA GLU A 70 11.86 1.39 0.23
C GLU A 70 11.27 2.78 0.06
N THR A 71 12.16 3.78 -0.02
CA THR A 71 11.79 5.15 -0.36
C THR A 71 11.89 5.32 -1.87
N LEU A 72 10.74 5.51 -2.52
CA LEU A 72 10.66 5.67 -3.98
C LEU A 72 10.94 7.12 -4.40
N LEU A 73 10.39 8.09 -3.67
CA LEU A 73 10.74 9.52 -3.88
C LEU A 73 11.16 10.13 -2.55
N ARG A 74 12.21 10.92 -2.59
CA ARG A 74 12.70 11.70 -1.45
C ARG A 74 12.17 13.13 -1.51
N GLY A 75 11.87 13.69 -0.36
CA GLY A 75 11.37 15.05 -0.23
C GLY A 75 9.86 15.16 -0.23
N ALA A 76 9.35 16.37 -0.02
CA ALA A 76 7.92 16.62 0.09
C ALA A 76 7.18 16.31 -1.20
N LEU A 77 6.10 15.56 -1.09
CA LEU A 77 5.24 15.26 -2.23
C LEU A 77 4.59 16.53 -2.76
N VAL A 78 4.59 16.69 -4.07
CA VAL A 78 4.12 17.88 -4.78
C VAL A 78 2.78 17.66 -5.50
N ALA A 79 2.35 16.41 -5.63
CA ALA A 79 1.11 16.03 -6.27
C ALA A 79 0.20 15.30 -5.29
N ARG A 80 -1.11 15.33 -5.55
CA ARG A 80 -2.10 14.54 -4.81
C ARG A 80 -2.10 13.08 -5.23
N TYR A 81 -1.94 12.80 -6.52
CA TYR A 81 -2.05 11.46 -7.10
C TYR A 81 -0.70 10.94 -7.54
N TYR A 82 -0.42 9.72 -7.12
CA TYR A 82 0.72 8.91 -7.54
C TYR A 82 0.21 7.59 -8.10
N TYR A 83 1.02 6.92 -8.90
CA TYR A 83 0.60 5.73 -9.64
C TYR A 83 1.62 4.64 -9.46
N ILE A 84 1.18 3.43 -9.12
CA ILE A 84 2.07 2.30 -8.86
C ILE A 84 1.73 1.14 -9.79
N TYR A 85 2.77 0.51 -10.29
CA TYR A 85 2.73 -0.82 -10.88
C TYR A 85 3.78 -1.68 -10.19
N ALA A 86 3.42 -2.90 -9.79
CA ALA A 86 4.38 -3.80 -9.15
C ALA A 86 4.20 -5.24 -9.66
N VAL A 87 5.30 -6.00 -9.66
CA VAL A 87 5.35 -7.41 -10.08
C VAL A 87 5.95 -8.27 -8.99
N ASP A 88 5.41 -9.46 -8.77
CA ASP A 88 5.96 -10.46 -7.87
C ASP A 88 6.96 -11.33 -8.65
N TYR A 89 8.25 -11.23 -8.32
CA TYR A 89 9.31 -11.97 -9.01
C TYR A 89 9.40 -13.44 -8.62
N ASP A 90 8.90 -13.81 -7.45
CA ASP A 90 9.11 -15.15 -6.90
C ASP A 90 7.91 -16.08 -7.16
N ARG A 91 6.68 -15.54 -7.16
CA ARG A 91 5.45 -16.32 -7.34
C ARG A 91 4.68 -15.96 -8.61
N GLY A 92 5.07 -14.88 -9.25
CA GLY A 92 4.33 -14.30 -10.35
C GLY A 92 3.11 -13.51 -9.89
N GLY A 93 2.48 -12.81 -10.83
CA GLY A 93 1.37 -11.89 -10.57
C GLY A 93 1.82 -10.44 -10.46
N GLU A 94 0.84 -9.57 -10.41
CA GLU A 94 1.09 -8.12 -10.44
C GLU A 94 0.04 -7.35 -9.64
N TRP A 95 0.41 -6.15 -9.25
CA TRP A 95 -0.48 -5.09 -8.77
C TRP A 95 -0.56 -4.02 -9.83
N SER A 96 -1.65 -4.03 -10.55
CA SER A 96 -1.91 -3.15 -11.70
C SER A 96 -3.23 -2.38 -11.54
N GLY A 97 -3.52 -1.49 -12.47
CA GLY A 97 -4.74 -0.68 -12.47
C GLY A 97 -5.08 -0.15 -13.85
N HIS A 98 -5.88 0.91 -13.89
CA HIS A 98 -6.45 1.43 -15.14
C HIS A 98 -5.80 2.74 -15.61
N ALA A 99 -4.83 3.29 -14.87
CA ALA A 99 -4.05 4.45 -15.31
C ALA A 99 -2.91 3.97 -16.20
N PHE A 100 -3.03 4.14 -17.51
CA PHE A 100 -2.04 3.65 -18.45
C PHE A 100 -0.87 4.61 -18.59
N MET A 101 0.34 4.09 -18.35
CA MET A 101 1.61 4.83 -18.44
C MET A 101 2.66 4.01 -19.18
N CYS A 102 3.76 4.65 -19.55
CA CYS A 102 4.84 3.98 -20.26
C CYS A 102 5.81 3.30 -19.27
N SER A 103 6.21 2.08 -19.57
CA SER A 103 7.22 1.32 -18.81
C SER A 103 8.15 0.55 -19.75
N ARG A 104 9.13 -0.16 -19.21
CA ARG A 104 9.94 -1.17 -19.91
C ARG A 104 10.58 -2.12 -18.92
N GLU A 105 11.10 -3.26 -19.38
CA GLU A 105 11.67 -4.31 -18.54
C GLU A 105 12.93 -3.88 -17.75
N LYS A 106 13.80 -3.07 -18.37
CA LYS A 106 15.02 -2.58 -17.71
C LYS A 106 14.72 -1.32 -16.91
N GLU A 107 15.61 -0.96 -16.00
CA GLU A 107 15.57 0.33 -15.30
C GLU A 107 15.31 1.50 -16.26
N PHE A 108 14.44 2.42 -15.85
CA PHE A 108 13.99 3.50 -16.71
C PHE A 108 13.54 4.75 -15.95
N THR A 109 13.67 5.88 -16.65
CA THR A 109 12.96 7.13 -16.38
C THR A 109 12.37 7.59 -17.71
N ILE A 110 11.04 7.58 -17.83
CA ILE A 110 10.33 7.92 -19.07
C ILE A 110 9.48 9.15 -18.82
N ARG A 111 9.67 10.18 -19.66
CA ARG A 111 8.87 11.40 -19.67
C ARG A 111 7.67 11.26 -20.60
N GLY A 112 6.49 11.67 -20.10
CA GLY A 112 5.21 11.59 -20.82
C GLY A 112 4.58 10.20 -20.80
N THR A 113 3.26 10.17 -20.87
CA THR A 113 2.44 8.96 -20.84
C THR A 113 1.85 8.61 -22.20
N GLU A 114 2.07 9.45 -23.21
CA GLU A 114 1.47 9.32 -24.53
C GLU A 114 2.31 8.43 -25.44
N ASN A 115 1.61 7.72 -26.33
CA ASN A 115 2.21 6.98 -27.45
C ASN A 115 3.33 6.00 -27.04
N CYS A 116 3.19 5.32 -25.90
CA CYS A 116 4.20 4.41 -25.36
C CYS A 116 4.73 3.44 -26.41
N LEU A 117 3.87 2.70 -27.08
CA LEU A 117 4.25 1.69 -28.08
C LEU A 117 5.02 2.30 -29.25
N ALA A 118 4.56 3.44 -29.78
CA ALA A 118 5.24 4.12 -30.89
C ALA A 118 6.63 4.65 -30.50
N ARG A 119 6.85 4.86 -29.21
CA ARG A 119 8.14 5.30 -28.63
C ARG A 119 9.02 4.13 -28.23
N GLY A 120 8.59 2.87 -28.42
CA GLY A 120 9.33 1.68 -28.06
C GLY A 120 9.26 1.29 -26.58
N TYR A 121 8.20 1.70 -25.89
CA TYR A 121 7.90 1.37 -24.51
C TYR A 121 6.65 0.49 -24.41
N ASP A 122 6.50 -0.20 -23.30
CA ASP A 122 5.28 -0.91 -22.96
C ASP A 122 4.21 0.08 -22.46
N ARG A 123 2.94 -0.24 -22.72
CA ARG A 123 1.80 0.48 -22.19
C ARG A 123 1.23 -0.32 -21.02
N THR A 124 1.55 0.11 -19.79
CA THR A 124 1.30 -0.64 -18.55
C THR A 124 0.23 0.05 -17.71
N GLY A 125 -0.63 -0.74 -17.08
CA GLY A 125 -1.69 -0.25 -16.19
C GLY A 125 -1.18 -0.06 -14.77
N PHE A 126 -1.20 1.17 -14.27
CA PHE A 126 -0.85 1.51 -12.90
C PHE A 126 -2.10 1.71 -12.05
N PHE A 127 -2.07 1.36 -10.77
CA PHE A 127 -3.13 1.76 -9.85
C PHE A 127 -2.85 3.12 -9.21
N GLU A 128 -3.91 3.86 -8.97
CA GLU A 128 -3.84 5.20 -8.41
C GLU A 128 -3.73 5.18 -6.89
N VAL A 129 -2.90 6.05 -6.34
CA VAL A 129 -2.72 6.32 -4.91
C VAL A 129 -3.07 7.78 -4.65
N ASP A 130 -4.19 8.03 -3.98
CA ASP A 130 -4.56 9.37 -3.50
C ASP A 130 -3.88 9.64 -2.16
N THR A 131 -2.93 10.56 -2.15
CA THR A 131 -2.21 10.97 -0.94
C THR A 131 -2.97 12.00 -0.13
N SER A 132 -4.16 12.44 -0.58
CA SER A 132 -4.95 13.50 0.04
C SER A 132 -4.13 14.77 0.32
N GLU A 133 -3.23 15.11 -0.61
CA GLU A 133 -2.31 16.26 -0.53
C GLU A 133 -1.33 16.21 0.65
N GLN A 134 -1.13 15.01 1.25
CA GLN A 134 -0.14 14.83 2.29
C GLN A 134 1.27 14.98 1.71
N ARG A 135 2.18 15.57 2.48
CA ARG A 135 3.56 15.78 2.07
C ARG A 135 4.43 14.53 2.13
N SER A 136 3.96 13.49 2.79
CA SER A 136 4.58 12.16 2.83
C SER A 136 3.50 11.07 2.79
N TRP A 137 3.83 9.93 2.19
CA TRP A 137 2.91 8.82 2.08
C TRP A 137 3.63 7.48 2.13
N THR A 138 2.96 6.45 2.66
CA THR A 138 3.48 5.08 2.64
C THR A 138 2.41 4.15 2.09
N VAL A 139 2.72 3.49 0.99
CA VAL A 139 1.89 2.44 0.39
C VAL A 139 2.24 1.11 1.04
N GLN A 140 1.22 0.33 1.40
CA GLN A 140 1.36 -1.04 1.89
C GLN A 140 0.99 -2.01 0.78
N LEU A 141 1.97 -2.75 0.27
CA LEU A 141 1.73 -3.80 -0.72
C LEU A 141 1.52 -5.13 0.02
N THR A 142 0.35 -5.73 -0.16
CA THR A 142 -0.01 -7.00 0.47
C THR A 142 -0.27 -8.05 -0.61
N ASP A 143 -0.27 -9.32 -0.25
CA ASP A 143 -0.63 -10.38 -1.19
C ASP A 143 -1.99 -10.07 -1.81
N SER A 144 -2.07 -10.08 -3.15
CA SER A 144 -3.33 -9.92 -3.85
C SER A 144 -4.22 -11.13 -3.61
N ALA A 145 -5.54 -10.93 -3.67
CA ALA A 145 -6.49 -12.04 -3.54
C ALA A 145 -6.28 -13.11 -4.63
N GLU A 146 -5.72 -12.72 -5.76
CA GLU A 146 -5.42 -13.56 -6.91
C GLU A 146 -4.16 -14.42 -6.72
N GLN A 147 -3.21 -13.97 -5.89
CA GLN A 147 -1.99 -14.70 -5.54
C GLN A 147 -2.15 -15.62 -4.33
N LYS A 148 -3.31 -15.58 -3.66
CA LYS A 148 -3.61 -16.53 -2.59
C LYS A 148 -3.73 -17.92 -3.21
N PRO A 149 -2.85 -18.89 -2.83
CA PRO A 149 -2.98 -20.24 -3.35
C PRO A 149 -4.41 -20.72 -3.11
N ALA A 150 -5.04 -21.23 -4.16
CA ALA A 150 -6.39 -21.76 -4.05
C ALA A 150 -6.42 -22.74 -2.88
N ARG A 151 -7.23 -22.44 -1.86
CA ARG A 151 -7.42 -23.38 -0.74
C ARG A 151 -7.78 -24.73 -1.37
N PRO A 152 -7.07 -25.83 -1.07
CA PRO A 152 -7.45 -27.14 -1.59
C PRO A 152 -8.94 -27.35 -1.32
N LEU A 153 -9.70 -27.58 -2.37
CA LEU A 153 -11.12 -27.91 -2.22
C LEU A 153 -11.18 -29.15 -1.33
N PRO A 154 -12.06 -29.16 -0.31
CA PRO A 154 -12.28 -30.38 0.48
C PRO A 154 -12.64 -31.52 -0.48
N PRO A 155 -12.16 -32.73 -0.24
CA PRO A 155 -12.50 -33.90 -1.07
C PRO A 155 -14.01 -33.91 -1.31
N ARG A 156 -14.41 -33.90 -2.58
CA ARG A 156 -15.83 -34.08 -2.91
C ARG A 156 -16.24 -35.45 -2.37
N THR A 157 -17.02 -35.47 -1.30
CA THR A 157 -17.75 -36.65 -0.91
C THR A 157 -18.58 -37.12 -2.10
N PRO A 158 -18.44 -38.36 -2.55
CA PRO A 158 -19.31 -38.91 -3.61
C PRO A 158 -20.78 -38.67 -3.23
N PRO A 159 -21.65 -38.30 -4.16
CA PRO A 159 -23.06 -38.17 -3.85
C PRO A 159 -23.54 -39.47 -3.25
N THR A 160 -24.00 -39.44 -2.03
CA THR A 160 -24.70 -40.58 -1.37
C THR A 160 -25.87 -40.86 -2.28
N THR A 161 -25.84 -42.03 -2.91
CA THR A 161 -26.95 -42.54 -3.68
C THR A 161 -28.15 -42.66 -2.74
N GLN A 162 -29.02 -41.67 -2.77
CA GLN A 162 -30.29 -41.76 -2.06
C GLN A 162 -31.07 -42.90 -2.71
N ARG A 163 -31.24 -43.94 -1.94
CA ARG A 163 -32.16 -45.05 -2.28
C ARG A 163 -33.53 -44.45 -2.53
N PRO A 164 -34.20 -44.76 -3.67
CA PRO A 164 -35.55 -44.29 -3.92
C PRO A 164 -36.48 -44.70 -2.78
N PRO A 165 -37.42 -43.86 -2.37
CA PRO A 165 -38.39 -44.24 -1.36
C PRO A 165 -39.21 -45.44 -1.87
N THR A 166 -39.24 -46.49 -1.09
CA THR A 166 -40.07 -47.69 -1.33
C THR A 166 -41.53 -47.22 -1.37
N ALA A 167 -42.20 -47.46 -2.49
CA ALA A 167 -43.63 -47.17 -2.66
C ALA A 167 -44.43 -47.87 -1.55
N ALA A 168 -45.26 -47.10 -0.85
CA ALA A 168 -46.22 -47.63 0.12
C ALA A 168 -47.25 -48.50 -0.61
N PRO A 169 -47.72 -49.64 -0.01
CA PRO A 169 -48.73 -50.47 -0.62
C PRO A 169 -50.05 -49.73 -0.70
N SER A 170 -50.68 -49.77 -1.86
CA SER A 170 -52.02 -49.24 -2.13
C SER A 170 -53.04 -49.88 -1.27
N ALA A 171 -53.85 -49.15 -0.52
CA ALA A 171 -55.02 -49.60 0.19
C ALA A 171 -56.09 -50.07 -0.79
N PRO A 172 -56.88 -51.15 -0.43
CA PRO A 172 -57.91 -51.66 -1.30
C PRO A 172 -59.13 -50.74 -1.35
N ALA A 173 -59.65 -50.55 -2.55
CA ALA A 173 -60.89 -49.84 -2.80
C ALA A 173 -62.09 -50.54 -2.19
N GLU A 174 -62.71 -49.92 -1.20
CA GLU A 174 -63.99 -50.32 -0.71
C GLU A 174 -65.11 -49.87 -1.67
N GLY A 175 -65.80 -50.82 -2.24
CA GLY A 175 -66.99 -50.59 -3.02
C GLY A 175 -68.19 -50.24 -2.12
N GLY A 176 -68.85 -49.14 -2.40
CA GLY A 176 -70.09 -48.71 -1.77
C GLY A 176 -71.19 -48.55 -2.82
N LYS A 177 -72.13 -49.49 -2.76
CA LYS A 177 -73.39 -49.43 -3.51
C LYS A 177 -74.31 -48.27 -3.07
N ARG A 178 -74.96 -47.72 -3.95
CA ARG A 178 -76.34 -47.22 -4.17
C ARG A 178 -76.39 -45.76 -4.53
#